data_229049446bf79e2aaced4cbaec7988a0
#
_entry.id   229049446bf79e2aaced4cbaec7988a0
#
_cell.length_a   1.000
_cell.length_b   1.000
_cell.length_c   1.000
_cell.angle_alpha   90.00
_cell.angle_beta   90.00
_cell.angle_gamma   90.00
#
_symmetry.space_group_name_H-M   'P 1'
#
loop_
_entity.id
_entity.type
_entity.pdbx_description
1 polymer ?
#
loop_
_entity_poly.entity_id
_entity_poly.type
_entity_poly.pdbx_seq_one_letter_code
_entity_poly.pdbx_strand_id
1 'polypeptide(L)'
;WWGILGLIGWTYVVCAGIYLFTRESLRKNVIAWLVVMLLAVISHSSLIPQEYGLRVILLPFIPSDWTLHAFGMSGVLTSLLMQKYADREHPRKFITILCVLGAVMLIAALCSHPHWIISKIQATPSWLFYCLAAFFPLFGLFYWLTDVKGKTPWFDIIKPAGTATLTCYILPYVWYAVQQLLDLHYPELLNAGAPGLLRSLIFSLIIVQLTGLLVKVKIKLKV
;
A
#
# COMPACT_ATOMS: atom_id res chain seq x y z
N TRP A 1 -18.91 -2.23 4.67
CA TRP A 1 -18.21 -3.49 4.93
C TRP A 1 -17.08 -3.76 3.94
N TRP A 2 -17.35 -3.56 2.65
CA TRP A 2 -16.37 -3.73 1.57
C TRP A 2 -15.67 -2.43 1.15
N GLY A 3 -15.85 -1.35 1.87
CA GLY A 3 -15.11 -0.10 1.65
C GLY A 3 -13.62 -0.25 1.98
N ILE A 4 -12.80 0.73 1.59
CA ILE A 4 -11.34 0.70 1.75
C ILE A 4 -10.91 0.38 3.20
N LEU A 5 -11.58 0.94 4.21
CA LEU A 5 -11.28 0.65 5.61
C LEU A 5 -11.58 -0.81 5.99
N GLY A 6 -12.66 -1.38 5.47
CA GLY A 6 -12.97 -2.80 5.66
C GLY A 6 -11.93 -3.72 5.01
N LEU A 7 -11.48 -3.39 3.79
CA LEU A 7 -10.43 -4.13 3.09
C LEU A 7 -9.09 -4.09 3.85
N ILE A 8 -8.72 -2.92 4.40
CA ILE A 8 -7.54 -2.78 5.26
C ILE A 8 -7.69 -3.63 6.53
N GLY A 9 -8.87 -3.57 7.17
CA GLY A 9 -9.16 -4.36 8.37
C GLY A 9 -9.03 -5.87 8.14
N TRP A 10 -9.60 -6.38 7.05
CA TRP A 10 -9.46 -7.79 6.67
C TRP A 10 -8.02 -8.18 6.37
N THR A 11 -7.31 -7.34 5.61
CA THR A 11 -5.88 -7.56 5.34
C THR A 11 -5.08 -7.64 6.64
N TYR A 12 -5.36 -6.71 7.58
CA TYR A 12 -4.70 -6.72 8.88
C TYR A 12 -4.99 -8.01 9.66
N VAL A 13 -6.25 -8.43 9.77
CA VAL A 13 -6.63 -9.64 10.52
C VAL A 13 -5.92 -10.88 9.96
N VAL A 14 -5.92 -11.06 8.64
CA VAL A 14 -5.27 -12.21 8.01
C VAL A 14 -3.75 -12.15 8.19
N CYS A 15 -3.11 -11.01 7.92
CA CYS A 15 -1.66 -10.87 8.08
C CYS A 15 -1.23 -11.02 9.54
N ALA A 16 -1.98 -10.44 10.48
CA ALA A 16 -1.73 -10.61 11.91
C ALA A 16 -1.90 -12.07 12.35
N GLY A 17 -2.94 -12.76 11.87
CA GLY A 17 -3.13 -14.18 12.12
C GLY A 17 -1.94 -15.00 11.64
N ILE A 18 -1.50 -14.80 10.39
CA ILE A 18 -0.30 -15.46 9.85
C ILE A 18 0.93 -15.16 10.73
N TYR A 19 1.11 -13.87 11.10
CA TYR A 19 2.25 -13.45 11.90
C TYR A 19 2.27 -14.07 13.30
N LEU A 20 1.11 -14.29 13.95
CA LEU A 20 1.02 -14.98 15.24
C LEU A 20 1.63 -16.39 15.20
N PHE A 21 1.49 -17.10 14.07
CA PHE A 21 2.08 -18.43 13.89
C PHE A 21 3.54 -18.39 13.42
N THR A 22 3.91 -17.41 12.63
CA THR A 22 5.27 -17.27 12.08
C THR A 22 6.20 -16.49 12.99
N ARG A 23 5.65 -15.57 13.79
CA ARG A 23 6.36 -14.66 14.69
C ARG A 23 7.55 -13.97 13.99
N GLU A 24 8.65 -13.82 14.69
CA GLU A 24 9.87 -13.16 14.19
C GLU A 24 10.73 -14.05 13.25
N SER A 25 10.28 -15.27 12.97
CA SER A 25 11.02 -16.18 12.09
C SER A 25 10.98 -15.71 10.65
N LEU A 26 12.06 -15.12 10.16
CA LEU A 26 12.17 -14.64 8.78
C LEU A 26 11.87 -15.75 7.75
N ARG A 27 12.36 -16.98 7.99
CA ARG A 27 12.10 -18.11 7.08
C ARG A 27 10.60 -18.42 6.95
N LYS A 28 9.88 -18.52 8.09
CA LYS A 28 8.44 -18.80 8.09
C LYS A 28 7.65 -17.68 7.42
N ASN A 29 8.02 -16.41 7.65
CA ASN A 29 7.38 -15.27 7.03
C ASN A 29 7.64 -15.18 5.52
N VAL A 30 8.85 -15.53 5.05
CA VAL A 30 9.14 -15.64 3.61
C VAL A 30 8.28 -16.72 2.97
N ILE A 31 8.18 -17.89 3.58
CA ILE A 31 7.34 -18.98 3.07
C ILE A 31 5.87 -18.56 3.04
N ALA A 32 5.36 -17.96 4.12
CA ALA A 32 3.98 -17.47 4.18
C ALA A 32 3.71 -16.40 3.13
N TRP A 33 4.64 -15.46 2.93
CA TRP A 33 4.57 -14.43 1.89
C TRP A 33 4.51 -15.06 0.49
N LEU A 34 5.36 -16.03 0.19
CA LEU A 34 5.36 -16.75 -1.09
C LEU A 34 4.04 -17.51 -1.32
N VAL A 35 3.51 -18.16 -0.27
CA VAL A 35 2.21 -18.84 -0.34
C VAL A 35 1.09 -17.87 -0.64
N VAL A 36 1.03 -16.73 0.05
CA VAL A 36 0.00 -15.70 -0.17
C VAL A 36 0.13 -15.09 -1.57
N MET A 37 1.36 -14.85 -2.07
CA MET A 37 1.60 -14.41 -3.44
C MET A 37 1.11 -15.44 -4.46
N LEU A 38 1.39 -16.73 -4.23
CA LEU A 38 0.92 -17.81 -5.09
C LEU A 38 -0.62 -17.89 -5.09
N LEU A 39 -1.26 -17.77 -3.92
CA LEU A 39 -2.71 -17.73 -3.81
C LEU A 39 -3.32 -16.56 -4.58
N ALA A 40 -2.68 -15.37 -4.55
CA ALA A 40 -3.11 -14.21 -5.31
C ALA A 40 -3.05 -14.46 -6.84
N VAL A 41 -2.04 -15.19 -7.31
CA VAL A 41 -1.92 -15.57 -8.74
C VAL A 41 -2.93 -16.65 -9.11
N ILE A 42 -3.03 -17.70 -8.30
CA ILE A 42 -3.93 -18.84 -8.56
C ILE A 42 -5.39 -18.40 -8.57
N SER A 43 -5.80 -17.53 -7.65
CA SER A 43 -7.19 -17.04 -7.56
C SER A 43 -7.62 -16.22 -8.79
N HIS A 44 -6.66 -15.66 -9.55
CA HIS A 44 -6.92 -14.97 -10.82
C HIS A 44 -6.71 -15.84 -12.05
N SER A 45 -6.22 -17.07 -11.89
CA SER A 45 -5.98 -17.97 -13.02
C SER A 45 -7.26 -18.68 -13.43
N SER A 46 -7.35 -19.02 -14.73
CA SER A 46 -8.43 -19.85 -15.28
C SER A 46 -8.36 -21.33 -14.84
N LEU A 47 -7.29 -21.69 -14.11
CA LEU A 47 -7.11 -23.05 -13.58
C LEU A 47 -8.18 -23.43 -12.55
N ILE A 48 -8.80 -22.44 -11.92
CA ILE A 48 -9.89 -22.65 -10.96
C ILE A 48 -11.19 -22.20 -11.64
N PRO A 49 -12.12 -23.14 -11.95
CA PRO A 49 -13.43 -22.78 -12.49
C PRO A 49 -14.14 -21.79 -11.57
N GLN A 50 -14.74 -20.76 -12.14
CA GLN A 50 -15.40 -19.70 -11.36
C GLN A 50 -16.53 -20.22 -10.48
N GLU A 51 -17.14 -21.36 -10.84
CA GLU A 51 -18.28 -21.95 -10.13
C GLU A 51 -17.89 -22.82 -8.93
N TYR A 52 -16.70 -23.41 -8.89
CA TYR A 52 -16.33 -24.41 -7.87
C TYR A 52 -14.93 -24.20 -7.25
N GLY A 53 -14.26 -23.09 -7.52
CA GLY A 53 -12.90 -22.88 -7.07
C GLY A 53 -12.75 -22.51 -5.59
N LEU A 54 -11.51 -22.40 -5.14
CA LEU A 54 -11.10 -21.81 -3.87
C LEU A 54 -11.82 -20.47 -3.58
N ARG A 55 -12.30 -19.78 -4.62
CA ARG A 55 -13.19 -18.62 -4.54
C ARG A 55 -14.44 -18.90 -3.71
N VAL A 56 -15.13 -19.98 -3.95
CA VAL A 56 -16.40 -20.29 -3.26
C VAL A 56 -16.16 -20.66 -1.80
N ILE A 57 -15.03 -21.32 -1.49
CA ILE A 57 -14.72 -21.79 -0.14
C ILE A 57 -14.04 -20.71 0.71
N LEU A 58 -13.13 -19.93 0.14
CA LEU A 58 -12.32 -18.94 0.88
C LEU A 58 -12.73 -17.49 0.66
N LEU A 59 -13.36 -17.15 -0.45
CA LEU A 59 -13.70 -15.77 -0.82
C LEU A 59 -14.90 -15.15 -0.11
N PRO A 60 -15.90 -15.89 0.44
CA PRO A 60 -16.89 -15.22 1.28
C PRO A 60 -16.28 -14.48 2.46
N PHE A 61 -15.08 -14.90 2.87
CA PHE A 61 -14.38 -14.36 4.03
C PHE A 61 -13.12 -13.54 3.68
N ILE A 62 -12.57 -13.66 2.45
CA ILE A 62 -11.30 -13.02 2.07
C ILE A 62 -11.51 -12.16 0.82
N PRO A 63 -11.72 -10.85 0.97
CA PRO A 63 -11.86 -9.93 -0.15
C PRO A 63 -10.57 -9.78 -0.96
N SER A 64 -10.73 -9.44 -2.25
CA SER A 64 -9.63 -9.09 -3.17
C SER A 64 -8.71 -10.24 -3.56
N ASP A 65 -9.24 -11.45 -3.62
CA ASP A 65 -8.54 -12.60 -4.21
C ASP A 65 -7.07 -12.73 -3.71
N TRP A 66 -6.83 -12.55 -2.41
CA TRP A 66 -5.53 -12.60 -1.76
C TRP A 66 -4.53 -11.49 -2.11
N THR A 67 -4.80 -10.66 -3.10
CA THR A 67 -3.86 -9.62 -3.57
C THR A 67 -3.55 -8.58 -2.48
N LEU A 68 -4.57 -8.10 -1.75
CA LEU A 68 -4.34 -7.15 -0.65
C LEU A 68 -3.56 -7.79 0.50
N HIS A 69 -3.79 -9.07 0.76
CA HIS A 69 -3.06 -9.83 1.77
C HIS A 69 -1.60 -10.00 1.38
N ALA A 70 -1.32 -10.16 0.08
CA ALA A 70 0.04 -10.20 -0.46
C ALA A 70 0.77 -8.86 -0.26
N PHE A 71 0.09 -7.72 -0.43
CA PHE A 71 0.64 -6.41 -0.06
C PHE A 71 0.94 -6.32 1.44
N GLY A 72 -0.01 -6.72 2.29
CA GLY A 72 0.16 -6.71 3.74
C GLY A 72 1.35 -7.57 4.19
N MET A 73 1.44 -8.79 3.68
CA MET A 73 2.57 -9.69 3.97
C MET A 73 3.91 -9.16 3.43
N SER A 74 3.90 -8.43 2.31
CA SER A 74 5.11 -7.75 1.81
C SER A 74 5.59 -6.66 2.77
N GLY A 75 4.66 -5.94 3.41
CA GLY A 75 4.96 -4.98 4.48
C GLY A 75 5.54 -5.66 5.72
N VAL A 76 4.95 -6.78 6.17
CA VAL A 76 5.47 -7.59 7.29
C VAL A 76 6.89 -8.07 6.99
N LEU A 77 7.10 -8.62 5.79
CA LEU A 77 8.43 -9.07 5.35
C LEU A 77 9.45 -7.93 5.36
N THR A 78 9.09 -6.77 4.82
CA THR A 78 9.96 -5.58 4.78
C THR A 78 10.34 -5.13 6.19
N SER A 79 9.38 -5.12 7.13
CA SER A 79 9.62 -4.77 8.53
C SER A 79 10.59 -5.75 9.21
N LEU A 80 10.44 -7.05 8.97
CA LEU A 80 11.37 -8.07 9.50
C LEU A 80 12.77 -7.97 8.87
N LEU A 81 12.85 -7.68 7.57
CA LEU A 81 14.13 -7.42 6.90
C LEU A 81 14.80 -6.17 7.46
N MET A 82 14.01 -5.12 7.74
CA MET A 82 14.52 -3.91 8.38
C MET A 82 15.04 -4.20 9.76
N GLN A 83 14.29 -4.89 10.62
CA GLN A 83 14.75 -5.27 11.98
C GLN A 83 16.05 -6.07 11.94
N LYS A 84 16.22 -6.94 10.95
CA LYS A 84 17.37 -7.85 10.88
C LYS A 84 18.60 -7.26 10.21
N TYR A 85 18.42 -6.42 9.20
CA TYR A 85 19.49 -5.99 8.30
C TYR A 85 19.65 -4.47 8.19
N ALA A 86 18.74 -3.66 8.76
CA ALA A 86 18.91 -2.22 8.74
C ALA A 86 19.99 -1.83 9.75
N ASP A 87 21.10 -1.39 9.21
CA ASP A 87 22.23 -0.87 9.94
C ASP A 87 22.63 0.47 9.32
N ARG A 88 22.80 1.50 10.14
CA ARG A 88 23.17 2.84 9.68
C ARG A 88 24.61 2.91 9.19
N GLU A 89 25.48 2.11 9.75
CA GLU A 89 26.90 2.05 9.35
C GLU A 89 27.07 1.23 8.06
N HIS A 90 26.28 0.15 7.90
CA HIS A 90 26.36 -0.76 6.77
C HIS A 90 25.02 -0.91 6.02
N PRO A 91 24.43 0.19 5.50
CA PRO A 91 23.07 0.18 4.93
C PRO A 91 22.97 -0.62 3.61
N ARG A 92 24.11 -0.90 2.96
CA ARG A 92 24.16 -1.51 1.62
C ARG A 92 23.42 -2.84 1.57
N LYS A 93 23.59 -3.70 2.58
CA LYS A 93 22.98 -5.03 2.60
C LYS A 93 21.46 -4.97 2.55
N PHE A 94 20.85 -4.15 3.38
CA PHE A 94 19.39 -3.98 3.42
C PHE A 94 18.87 -3.40 2.11
N ILE A 95 19.49 -2.32 1.62
CA ILE A 95 19.13 -1.66 0.36
C ILE A 95 19.24 -2.64 -0.82
N THR A 96 20.34 -3.40 -0.90
CA THR A 96 20.54 -4.39 -1.97
C THR A 96 19.46 -5.46 -1.95
N ILE A 97 19.07 -5.99 -0.76
CA ILE A 97 17.97 -6.97 -0.64
C ILE A 97 16.70 -6.38 -1.20
N LEU A 98 16.34 -5.14 -0.85
CA LEU A 98 15.14 -4.49 -1.36
C LEU A 98 15.20 -4.25 -2.87
N CYS A 99 16.34 -3.81 -3.41
CA CYS A 99 16.52 -3.65 -4.85
C CYS A 99 16.36 -4.99 -5.60
N VAL A 100 16.94 -6.07 -5.07
CA VAL A 100 16.80 -7.42 -5.66
C VAL A 100 15.33 -7.88 -5.61
N LEU A 101 14.64 -7.69 -4.49
CA LEU A 101 13.21 -7.99 -4.39
C LEU A 101 12.41 -7.16 -5.41
N GLY A 102 12.70 -5.87 -5.54
CA GLY A 102 12.06 -5.01 -6.54
C GLY A 102 12.29 -5.50 -7.97
N ALA A 103 13.53 -5.90 -8.31
CA ALA A 103 13.86 -6.46 -9.63
C ALA A 103 13.12 -7.79 -9.90
N VAL A 104 13.05 -8.68 -8.92
CA VAL A 104 12.28 -9.94 -9.02
C VAL A 104 10.80 -9.65 -9.23
N MET A 105 10.23 -8.69 -8.48
CA MET A 105 8.83 -8.29 -8.68
C MET A 105 8.59 -7.65 -10.04
N LEU A 106 9.55 -6.89 -10.58
CA LEU A 106 9.45 -6.32 -11.92
C LEU A 106 9.43 -7.41 -12.99
N ILE A 107 10.29 -8.43 -12.87
CA ILE A 107 10.27 -9.58 -13.78
C ILE A 107 8.91 -10.29 -13.69
N ALA A 108 8.41 -10.56 -12.49
CA ALA A 108 7.09 -11.15 -12.28
C ALA A 108 5.98 -10.29 -12.89
N ALA A 109 6.06 -8.96 -12.78
CA ALA A 109 5.12 -8.02 -13.37
C ALA A 109 5.11 -8.10 -14.90
N LEU A 110 6.28 -8.12 -15.53
CA LEU A 110 6.43 -8.24 -16.98
C LEU A 110 5.91 -9.60 -17.48
N CYS A 111 6.16 -10.67 -16.76
CA CYS A 111 5.65 -12.01 -17.11
C CYS A 111 4.12 -12.12 -16.92
N SER A 112 3.55 -11.43 -15.93
CA SER A 112 2.11 -11.49 -15.65
C SER A 112 1.29 -10.55 -16.53
N HIS A 113 1.88 -9.46 -17.02
CA HIS A 113 1.20 -8.43 -17.82
C HIS A 113 0.46 -8.96 -19.07
N PRO A 114 0.99 -9.92 -19.82
CA PRO A 114 0.27 -10.48 -20.97
C PRO A 114 -1.00 -11.28 -20.60
N HIS A 115 -1.09 -11.74 -19.36
CA HIS A 115 -2.19 -12.58 -18.87
C HIS A 115 -3.28 -11.81 -18.14
N TRP A 116 -2.89 -10.71 -17.46
CA TRP A 116 -3.80 -9.89 -16.66
C TRP A 116 -3.55 -8.41 -16.90
N ILE A 117 -4.61 -7.65 -17.14
CA ILE A 117 -4.55 -6.19 -17.22
C ILE A 117 -4.08 -5.61 -15.88
N ILE A 118 -3.46 -4.43 -15.90
CA ILE A 118 -3.12 -3.70 -14.68
C ILE A 118 -4.38 -3.03 -14.14
N SER A 119 -4.99 -3.60 -13.11
CA SER A 119 -6.21 -3.06 -12.50
C SER A 119 -6.19 -3.13 -10.98
N LYS A 120 -6.28 -1.95 -10.36
CA LYS A 120 -6.48 -1.81 -8.91
C LYS A 120 -7.86 -2.30 -8.48
N ILE A 121 -8.89 -2.03 -9.29
CA ILE A 121 -10.29 -2.37 -8.95
C ILE A 121 -10.47 -3.88 -8.92
N GLN A 122 -9.89 -4.56 -9.89
CA GLN A 122 -9.92 -6.03 -9.97
C GLN A 122 -8.83 -6.70 -9.12
N ALA A 123 -7.97 -5.91 -8.45
CA ALA A 123 -6.86 -6.41 -7.64
C ALA A 123 -5.97 -7.45 -8.34
N THR A 124 -5.63 -7.19 -9.62
CA THR A 124 -4.95 -8.17 -10.48
C THR A 124 -3.49 -8.45 -10.06
N PRO A 125 -2.95 -9.65 -10.35
CA PRO A 125 -1.56 -9.99 -10.06
C PRO A 125 -0.55 -9.03 -10.74
N SER A 126 -0.81 -8.60 -11.97
CA SER A 126 0.05 -7.63 -12.65
C SER A 126 0.14 -6.32 -11.89
N TRP A 127 -0.99 -5.80 -11.40
CA TRP A 127 -1.01 -4.61 -10.56
C TRP A 127 -0.21 -4.81 -9.26
N LEU A 128 -0.38 -5.96 -8.60
CA LEU A 128 0.37 -6.32 -7.39
C LEU A 128 1.87 -6.26 -7.63
N PHE A 129 2.35 -6.95 -8.67
CA PHE A 129 3.78 -7.06 -8.94
C PHE A 129 4.40 -5.72 -9.36
N TYR A 130 3.73 -4.90 -10.19
CA TYR A 130 4.22 -3.56 -10.53
C TYR A 130 4.32 -2.66 -9.31
N CYS A 131 3.31 -2.69 -8.44
CA CYS A 131 3.34 -1.90 -7.20
C CYS A 131 4.47 -2.35 -6.27
N LEU A 132 4.71 -3.66 -6.11
CA LEU A 132 5.80 -4.17 -5.28
C LEU A 132 7.17 -3.91 -5.90
N ALA A 133 7.29 -3.96 -7.24
CA ALA A 133 8.51 -3.60 -7.96
C ALA A 133 8.94 -2.15 -7.68
N ALA A 134 7.99 -1.24 -7.55
CA ALA A 134 8.25 0.15 -7.17
C ALA A 134 8.45 0.30 -5.65
N PHE A 135 7.64 -0.39 -4.84
CA PHE A 135 7.64 -0.26 -3.38
C PHE A 135 8.98 -0.60 -2.75
N PHE A 136 9.57 -1.75 -3.07
CA PHE A 136 10.81 -2.19 -2.43
C PHE A 136 11.97 -1.23 -2.64
N PRO A 137 12.34 -0.81 -3.87
CA PRO A 137 13.45 0.12 -4.06
C PRO A 137 13.14 1.53 -3.52
N LEU A 138 11.89 2.01 -3.61
CA LEU A 138 11.49 3.28 -3.01
C LEU A 138 11.59 3.26 -1.49
N PHE A 139 11.21 2.16 -0.84
CA PHE A 139 11.40 2.01 0.61
C PHE A 139 12.88 2.04 0.98
N GLY A 140 13.74 1.37 0.21
CA GLY A 140 15.19 1.43 0.37
C GLY A 140 15.76 2.84 0.19
N LEU A 141 15.26 3.59 -0.78
CA LEU A 141 15.64 4.99 -1.00
C LEU A 141 15.23 5.87 0.19
N PHE A 142 14.00 5.74 0.70
CA PHE A 142 13.55 6.52 1.86
C PHE A 142 14.34 6.14 3.11
N TYR A 143 14.58 4.87 3.37
CA TYR A 143 15.46 4.44 4.46
C TYR A 143 16.84 5.10 4.35
N TRP A 144 17.44 5.12 3.17
CA TRP A 144 18.74 5.77 2.96
C TRP A 144 18.69 7.27 3.20
N LEU A 145 17.64 7.96 2.73
CA LEU A 145 17.50 9.40 2.91
C LEU A 145 17.24 9.80 4.37
N THR A 146 16.36 9.06 5.06
CA THR A 146 15.90 9.43 6.41
C THR A 146 16.82 8.89 7.49
N ASP A 147 17.11 7.59 7.47
CA ASP A 147 17.81 6.92 8.57
C ASP A 147 19.33 6.99 8.43
N VAL A 148 19.84 6.91 7.19
CA VAL A 148 21.29 6.95 6.93
C VAL A 148 21.80 8.38 6.75
N LYS A 149 21.11 9.19 5.92
CA LYS A 149 21.51 10.58 5.64
C LYS A 149 20.94 11.60 6.61
N GLY A 150 19.97 11.23 7.43
CA GLY A 150 19.33 12.13 8.40
C GLY A 150 18.53 13.29 7.78
N LYS A 151 18.16 13.20 6.49
CA LYS A 151 17.42 14.26 5.77
C LYS A 151 15.94 14.25 6.10
N THR A 152 15.59 14.23 7.39
CA THR A 152 14.22 14.21 7.88
C THR A 152 13.45 15.52 7.65
N PRO A 153 14.07 16.74 7.71
CA PRO A 153 13.32 17.99 7.54
C PRO A 153 12.62 18.12 6.18
N TRP A 154 13.10 17.46 5.15
CA TRP A 154 12.44 17.46 3.83
C TRP A 154 11.02 16.89 3.86
N PHE A 155 10.77 16.01 4.81
CA PHE A 155 9.49 15.30 4.95
C PHE A 155 8.54 15.96 5.96
N ASP A 156 8.95 17.04 6.63
CA ASP A 156 8.13 17.72 7.64
C ASP A 156 6.82 18.27 7.04
N ILE A 157 6.84 18.63 5.75
CA ILE A 157 5.65 19.09 5.02
C ILE A 157 4.57 17.99 4.95
N ILE A 158 4.97 16.73 4.77
CA ILE A 158 4.04 15.60 4.63
C ILE A 158 3.89 14.78 5.90
N LYS A 159 4.65 15.09 6.95
CA LYS A 159 4.62 14.40 8.24
C LYS A 159 3.22 14.25 8.87
N PRO A 160 2.32 15.27 8.79
CA PRO A 160 0.98 15.13 9.33
C PRO A 160 0.18 13.99 8.70
N ALA A 161 0.38 13.71 7.40
CA ALA A 161 -0.27 12.58 6.72
C ALA A 161 0.12 11.22 7.31
N GLY A 162 1.38 11.07 7.74
CA GLY A 162 1.87 9.83 8.37
C GLY A 162 1.48 9.69 9.85
N THR A 163 1.43 10.82 10.59
CA THR A 163 1.18 10.78 12.05
C THR A 163 -0.31 10.84 12.42
N ALA A 164 -1.18 11.29 11.53
CA ALA A 164 -2.63 11.36 11.69
C ALA A 164 -3.36 10.86 10.43
N THR A 165 -2.99 9.68 9.98
CA THR A 165 -3.39 9.09 8.70
C THR A 165 -4.91 9.03 8.54
N LEU A 166 -5.66 8.60 9.57
CA LEU A 166 -7.11 8.51 9.51
C LEU A 166 -7.76 9.89 9.35
N THR A 167 -7.29 10.89 10.10
CA THR A 167 -7.78 12.26 9.98
C THR A 167 -7.51 12.80 8.57
N CYS A 168 -6.29 12.61 8.06
CA CYS A 168 -5.90 13.02 6.71
C CYS A 168 -6.73 12.32 5.63
N TYR A 169 -7.09 11.05 5.83
CA TYR A 169 -7.90 10.28 4.90
C TYR A 169 -9.37 10.74 4.86
N ILE A 170 -9.95 11.15 5.98
CA ILE A 170 -11.37 11.54 6.07
C ILE A 170 -11.59 12.96 5.56
N LEU A 171 -10.64 13.87 5.74
CA LEU A 171 -10.79 15.28 5.34
C LEU A 171 -11.23 15.51 3.88
N PRO A 172 -10.70 14.80 2.87
CA PRO A 172 -11.19 14.93 1.50
C PRO A 172 -12.68 14.59 1.34
N TYR A 173 -13.19 13.60 2.07
CA TYR A 173 -14.61 13.23 2.01
C TYR A 173 -15.50 14.33 2.61
N VAL A 174 -15.05 14.96 3.68
CA VAL A 174 -15.75 16.15 4.24
C VAL A 174 -15.78 17.27 3.20
N TRP A 175 -14.67 17.52 2.53
CA TRP A 175 -14.63 18.52 1.46
C TRP A 175 -15.56 18.17 0.30
N TYR A 176 -15.57 16.93 -0.15
CA TYR A 176 -16.48 16.49 -1.23
C TYR A 176 -17.95 16.63 -0.83
N ALA A 177 -18.29 16.32 0.42
CA ALA A 177 -19.64 16.55 0.93
C ALA A 177 -20.02 18.05 0.93
N VAL A 178 -19.11 18.93 1.35
CA VAL A 178 -19.33 20.38 1.30
C VAL A 178 -19.48 20.88 -0.14
N GLN A 179 -18.66 20.40 -1.07
CA GLN A 179 -18.80 20.74 -2.49
C GLN A 179 -20.19 20.34 -3.05
N GLN A 180 -20.66 19.15 -2.70
CA GLN A 180 -21.98 18.67 -3.12
C GLN A 180 -23.11 19.50 -2.54
N LEU A 181 -23.02 19.87 -1.27
CA LEU A 181 -24.03 20.71 -0.59
C LEU A 181 -24.09 22.14 -1.14
N LEU A 182 -22.94 22.68 -1.55
CA LEU A 182 -22.84 24.06 -2.05
C LEU A 182 -22.87 24.14 -3.59
N ASP A 183 -23.07 23.01 -4.27
CA ASP A 183 -23.08 22.89 -5.74
C ASP A 183 -21.82 23.49 -6.40
N LEU A 184 -20.66 23.32 -5.76
CA LEU A 184 -19.41 23.87 -6.23
C LEU A 184 -18.78 22.98 -7.30
N HIS A 185 -18.76 23.45 -8.54
CA HIS A 185 -18.14 22.75 -9.67
C HIS A 185 -16.84 23.44 -10.08
N TYR A 186 -15.79 22.65 -10.32
CA TYR A 186 -14.56 23.16 -10.90
C TYR A 186 -14.74 23.36 -12.41
N PRO A 187 -14.12 24.38 -12.99
CA PRO A 187 -14.04 24.54 -14.43
C PRO A 187 -13.47 23.26 -15.10
N GLU A 188 -13.99 22.89 -16.25
CA GLU A 188 -13.56 21.66 -16.98
C GLU A 188 -12.05 21.61 -17.24
N LEU A 189 -11.45 22.78 -17.49
CA LEU A 189 -10.01 22.92 -17.68
C LEU A 189 -9.17 22.36 -16.51
N LEU A 190 -9.71 22.44 -15.28
CA LEU A 190 -9.04 21.93 -14.06
C LEU A 190 -9.38 20.46 -13.75
N ASN A 191 -10.18 19.80 -14.57
CA ASN A 191 -10.59 18.42 -14.32
C ASN A 191 -9.76 17.38 -15.10
N ALA A 192 -8.98 17.79 -16.10
CA ALA A 192 -8.22 16.89 -16.96
C ALA A 192 -6.79 17.41 -17.23
N GLY A 193 -5.93 16.50 -17.67
CA GLY A 193 -4.56 16.80 -18.10
C GLY A 193 -3.66 17.36 -16.99
N ALA A 194 -2.66 18.14 -17.38
CA ALA A 194 -1.69 18.76 -16.46
C ALA A 194 -2.33 19.72 -15.43
N PRO A 195 -3.31 20.58 -15.77
CA PRO A 195 -4.00 21.39 -14.79
C PRO A 195 -4.74 20.59 -13.72
N GLY A 196 -5.36 19.46 -14.11
CA GLY A 196 -6.02 18.55 -13.17
C GLY A 196 -5.04 17.88 -12.20
N LEU A 197 -3.86 17.49 -12.68
CA LEU A 197 -2.78 16.97 -11.82
C LEU A 197 -2.28 18.03 -10.84
N LEU A 198 -2.03 19.25 -11.31
CA LEU A 198 -1.57 20.35 -10.46
C LEU A 198 -2.60 20.68 -9.38
N ARG A 199 -3.89 20.77 -9.74
CA ARG A 199 -4.99 20.95 -8.79
C ARG A 199 -5.00 19.86 -7.72
N SER A 200 -4.87 18.57 -8.13
CA SER A 200 -4.88 17.43 -7.22
C SER A 200 -3.68 17.46 -6.27
N LEU A 201 -2.52 17.87 -6.76
CA LEU A 201 -1.31 18.03 -5.94
C LEU A 201 -1.51 19.13 -4.89
N ILE A 202 -1.97 20.32 -5.31
CA ILE A 202 -2.22 21.45 -4.41
C ILE A 202 -3.27 21.06 -3.38
N PHE A 203 -4.37 20.45 -3.80
CA PHE A 203 -5.42 19.98 -2.90
C PHE A 203 -4.87 18.99 -1.86
N SER A 204 -4.06 18.01 -2.28
CA SER A 204 -3.44 17.05 -1.37
C SER A 204 -2.54 17.74 -0.34
N LEU A 205 -1.74 18.72 -0.75
CA LEU A 205 -0.90 19.50 0.17
C LEU A 205 -1.73 20.29 1.16
N ILE A 206 -2.83 20.93 0.71
CA ILE A 206 -3.76 21.65 1.60
C ILE A 206 -4.34 20.70 2.65
N ILE A 207 -4.82 19.52 2.26
CA ILE A 207 -5.36 18.51 3.17
C ILE A 207 -4.32 18.08 4.21
N VAL A 208 -3.08 17.84 3.79
CA VAL A 208 -1.99 17.47 4.70
C VAL A 208 -1.71 18.59 5.70
N GLN A 209 -1.64 19.87 5.26
CA GLN A 209 -1.41 21.00 6.16
C GLN A 209 -2.60 21.22 7.11
N LEU A 210 -3.83 21.11 6.60
CA LEU A 210 -5.04 21.17 7.43
C LEU A 210 -5.05 20.05 8.49
N THR A 211 -4.66 18.84 8.12
CA THR A 211 -4.46 17.76 9.10
C THR A 211 -3.46 18.15 10.18
N GLY A 212 -2.34 18.76 9.80
CA GLY A 212 -1.34 19.25 10.74
C GLY A 212 -1.89 20.30 11.71
N LEU A 213 -2.72 21.22 11.22
CA LEU A 213 -3.40 22.22 12.05
C LEU A 213 -4.39 21.57 13.03
N LEU A 214 -5.21 20.63 12.55
CA LEU A 214 -6.16 19.90 13.40
C LEU A 214 -5.46 19.12 14.51
N VAL A 215 -4.32 18.49 14.21
CA VAL A 215 -3.50 17.80 15.22
C VAL A 215 -2.98 18.76 16.27
N LYS A 216 -2.55 19.99 15.90
CA LYS A 216 -2.12 21.03 16.84
C LYS A 216 -3.24 21.47 17.78
N VAL A 217 -4.47 21.56 17.28
CA VAL A 217 -5.67 21.88 18.07
C VAL A 217 -6.21 20.68 18.84
N LYS A 218 -5.48 19.55 18.85
CA LYS A 218 -5.86 18.28 19.50
C LYS A 218 -7.11 17.60 18.91
N ILE A 219 -7.57 18.00 17.73
CA ILE A 219 -8.61 17.31 16.96
C ILE A 219 -7.92 16.23 16.13
N LYS A 220 -7.85 15.03 16.68
CA LYS A 220 -7.20 13.87 16.06
C LYS A 220 -8.07 12.64 16.27
N LEU A 221 -8.44 12.00 15.18
CA LEU A 221 -9.06 10.68 15.24
C LEU A 221 -7.96 9.66 15.62
N LYS A 222 -8.19 8.96 16.71
CA LYS A 222 -7.33 7.84 17.14
C LYS A 222 -8.03 6.55 16.72
N VAL A 223 -7.24 5.65 16.15
CA VAL A 223 -7.62 4.24 15.96
C VAL A 223 -7.11 3.48 17.16
#